data_125ae06af40487906a730ee9d1615430
#
_entry.id   125ae06af40487906a730ee9d1615430
#
_cell.length_a   1.000
_cell.length_b   1.000
_cell.length_c   1.000
_cell.angle_alpha   90.00
_cell.angle_beta   90.00
_cell.angle_gamma   90.00
#
_symmetry.space_group_name_H-M   'P 1'
#
loop_
_entity.id
_entity.type
_entity.pdbx_description
1 polymer ?
#
loop_
_entity_poly.entity_id
_entity_poly.type
_entity_poly.pdbx_seq_one_letter_code
_entity_poly.pdbx_strand_id
1 'polypeptide(L)'
;RDRLRSRGLGDVYKRQVIKDIFGRKIKTAMFQYLITMAATVIFDLTVAIIIGILFSVIMFVLKVSDMTVNVADVDPAKIDIADKDGKLCGTKVVYVTGPLYFGTSNKLSEKLSHLEVDDGGKLIFSMRGVPIADISGVQAMKELCDSLSARKIEIYFSCVQPAVDEMFHRCGLIETYGEERFFWSTDKAMKFIAGKTVNVCPVCSANTSNTAVTAETASV
;
A
#
# COMPACT_ATOMS: atom_id res chain seq x y z
N ARG A 1 28.62 35.78 32.16
CA ARG A 1 27.19 35.47 32.54
C ARG A 1 26.48 34.59 31.51
N ASP A 2 26.86 34.59 30.22
CA ASP A 2 26.17 33.83 29.15
C ASP A 2 26.50 32.34 29.10
N ARG A 3 27.68 31.92 29.59
CA ARG A 3 28.07 30.49 29.59
C ARG A 3 27.28 29.58 30.55
N LEU A 4 26.70 30.16 31.59
CA LEU A 4 25.88 29.40 32.57
C LEU A 4 24.44 29.22 32.06
N ARG A 5 23.94 30.10 31.21
CA ARG A 5 22.58 30.04 30.65
C ARG A 5 22.45 28.95 29.59
N SER A 6 23.51 28.71 28.79
CA SER A 6 23.51 27.67 27.75
C SER A 6 23.57 26.23 28.32
N ARG A 7 24.20 26.02 29.47
CA ARG A 7 24.22 24.70 30.16
C ARG A 7 22.85 24.30 30.70
N GLY A 8 22.10 25.24 31.25
CA GLY A 8 20.75 24.97 31.78
C GLY A 8 19.74 24.62 30.68
N LEU A 9 19.83 25.22 29.49
CA LEU A 9 18.94 24.90 28.35
C LEU A 9 19.18 23.49 27.83
N GLY A 10 20.44 23.02 27.77
CA GLY A 10 20.77 21.68 27.29
C GLY A 10 20.26 20.58 28.22
N ASP A 11 20.31 20.78 29.52
CA ASP A 11 19.82 19.80 30.51
C ASP A 11 18.27 19.75 30.57
N VAL A 12 17.61 20.90 30.41
CA VAL A 12 16.13 20.97 30.33
C VAL A 12 15.64 20.25 29.08
N TYR A 13 16.31 20.45 27.92
CA TYR A 13 15.96 19.77 26.68
C TYR A 13 16.12 18.25 26.78
N LYS A 14 17.23 17.76 27.35
CA LYS A 14 17.45 16.33 27.58
C LYS A 14 16.39 15.70 28.48
N ARG A 15 16.03 16.37 29.58
CA ARG A 15 14.98 15.88 30.50
C ARG A 15 13.60 15.85 29.84
N GLN A 16 13.33 16.81 28.95
CA GLN A 16 12.04 16.90 28.27
C GLN A 16 11.87 15.79 27.24
N VAL A 17 12.93 15.49 26.46
CA VAL A 17 12.95 14.37 25.52
C VAL A 17 12.74 13.02 26.23
N ILE A 18 13.38 12.80 27.37
CA ILE A 18 13.21 11.58 28.16
C ILE A 18 11.76 11.48 28.69
N LYS A 19 11.20 12.56 29.21
CA LYS A 19 9.80 12.60 29.68
C LYS A 19 8.81 12.35 28.54
N ASP A 20 9.04 12.87 27.35
CA ASP A 20 8.19 12.67 26.19
C ASP A 20 8.24 11.23 25.68
N ILE A 21 9.42 10.59 25.68
CA ILE A 21 9.60 9.19 25.29
C ILE A 21 8.84 8.27 26.27
N PHE A 22 8.99 8.50 27.59
CA PHE A 22 8.30 7.70 28.61
C PHE A 22 6.80 8.02 28.69
N GLY A 23 6.42 9.29 28.53
CA GLY A 23 5.03 9.74 28.63
C GLY A 23 4.17 9.27 27.45
N ARG A 24 4.73 9.20 26.24
CA ARG A 24 4.01 8.78 25.03
C ARG A 24 4.01 7.27 24.80
N LYS A 25 4.57 6.47 25.73
CA LYS A 25 4.64 4.99 25.66
C LYS A 25 5.17 4.46 24.30
N ILE A 26 6.15 5.13 23.73
CA ILE A 26 6.79 4.68 22.49
C ILE A 26 7.68 3.48 22.84
N LYS A 27 7.09 2.28 22.78
CA LYS A 27 7.71 1.02 23.22
C LYS A 27 9.09 0.78 22.59
N THR A 28 9.21 1.08 21.30
CA THR A 28 10.45 0.88 20.53
C THR A 28 11.59 1.78 21.04
N ALA A 29 11.33 3.06 21.26
CA ALA A 29 12.33 4.01 21.77
C ALA A 29 12.72 3.70 23.22
N MET A 30 11.76 3.29 24.06
CA MET A 30 12.03 2.84 25.43
C MET A 30 12.94 1.60 25.44
N PHE A 31 12.65 0.62 24.60
CA PHE A 31 13.43 -0.62 24.50
C PHE A 31 14.85 -0.36 24.03
N GLN A 32 15.01 0.50 23.02
CA GLN A 32 16.30 0.94 22.53
C GLN A 32 17.14 1.64 23.61
N TYR A 33 16.52 2.56 24.36
CA TYR A 33 17.18 3.26 25.47
C TYR A 33 17.63 2.29 26.58
N LEU A 34 16.77 1.33 26.95
CA LEU A 34 17.06 0.33 27.96
C LEU A 34 18.23 -0.59 27.54
N ILE A 35 18.25 -1.04 26.30
CA ILE A 35 19.33 -1.87 25.75
C ILE A 35 20.67 -1.09 25.80
N THR A 36 20.66 0.16 25.31
CA THR A 36 21.88 0.97 25.30
C THR A 36 22.38 1.25 26.72
N MET A 37 21.47 1.53 27.67
CA MET A 37 21.79 1.72 29.07
C MET A 37 22.38 0.45 29.71
N ALA A 38 21.75 -0.71 29.47
CA ALA A 38 22.26 -1.99 29.98
C ALA A 38 23.61 -2.32 29.37
N ALA A 39 23.80 -2.10 28.07
CA ALA A 39 25.07 -2.29 27.40
C ALA A 39 26.18 -1.39 27.98
N THR A 40 25.86 -0.15 28.34
CA THR A 40 26.86 0.78 28.95
C THR A 40 27.31 0.33 30.35
N VAL A 41 26.43 -0.36 31.09
CA VAL A 41 26.73 -0.86 32.44
C VAL A 41 27.56 -2.17 32.38
N ILE A 42 27.30 -3.02 31.39
CA ILE A 42 27.90 -4.36 31.27
C ILE A 42 29.21 -4.33 30.49
N PHE A 43 29.27 -3.51 29.45
CA PHE A 43 30.39 -3.40 28.51
C PHE A 43 31.05 -2.02 28.64
N ASP A 44 32.23 -1.90 28.02
CA ASP A 44 32.88 -0.60 27.87
C ASP A 44 32.06 0.36 27.00
N LEU A 45 32.18 1.67 27.22
CA LEU A 45 31.46 2.73 26.54
C LEU A 45 31.53 2.59 25.01
N THR A 46 32.67 2.23 24.46
CA THR A 46 32.88 2.07 23.02
C THR A 46 32.01 0.95 22.44
N VAL A 47 31.95 -0.20 23.13
CA VAL A 47 31.15 -1.34 22.73
C VAL A 47 29.64 -1.02 22.82
N ALA A 48 29.23 -0.31 23.87
CA ALA A 48 27.84 0.12 24.04
C ALA A 48 27.35 1.04 22.90
N ILE A 49 28.22 1.96 22.44
CA ILE A 49 27.91 2.84 21.30
C ILE A 49 27.68 2.02 20.01
N ILE A 50 28.58 1.08 19.73
CA ILE A 50 28.48 0.21 18.54
C ILE A 50 27.19 -0.61 18.56
N ILE A 51 26.86 -1.23 19.69
CA ILE A 51 25.63 -2.00 19.87
C ILE A 51 24.39 -1.11 19.65
N GLY A 52 24.39 0.10 20.21
CA GLY A 52 23.31 1.06 20.09
C GLY A 52 23.06 1.50 18.62
N ILE A 53 24.14 1.78 17.89
CA ILE A 53 24.07 2.13 16.47
C ILE A 53 23.53 0.94 15.65
N LEU A 54 24.08 -0.24 15.84
CA LEU A 54 23.69 -1.44 15.11
C LEU A 54 22.20 -1.76 15.33
N PHE A 55 21.76 -1.73 16.58
CA PHE A 55 20.36 -1.94 16.91
C PHE A 55 19.45 -0.89 16.29
N SER A 56 19.85 0.39 16.31
CA SER A 56 19.10 1.49 15.70
C SER A 56 18.94 1.32 14.19
N VAL A 57 20.01 0.92 13.50
CA VAL A 57 20.00 0.65 12.05
C VAL A 57 19.07 -0.53 11.72
N ILE A 58 19.16 -1.62 12.47
CA ILE A 58 18.28 -2.79 12.26
C ILE A 58 16.81 -2.39 12.43
N MET A 59 16.46 -1.69 13.49
CA MET A 59 15.09 -1.24 13.73
C MET A 59 14.60 -0.25 12.68
N PHE A 60 15.48 0.61 12.17
CA PHE A 60 15.17 1.51 11.07
C PHE A 60 14.89 0.75 9.77
N VAL A 61 15.74 -0.20 9.41
CA VAL A 61 15.56 -1.03 8.20
C VAL A 61 14.24 -1.81 8.26
N LEU A 62 13.94 -2.47 9.39
CA LEU A 62 12.69 -3.20 9.57
C LEU A 62 11.46 -2.30 9.42
N LYS A 63 11.53 -1.06 9.92
CA LYS A 63 10.43 -0.10 9.82
C LYS A 63 10.24 0.45 8.40
N VAL A 64 11.33 0.71 7.68
CA VAL A 64 11.28 1.23 6.29
C VAL A 64 10.89 0.14 5.31
N SER A 65 11.23 -1.11 5.60
CA SER A 65 10.90 -2.26 4.75
C SER A 65 9.45 -2.76 4.92
N ASP A 66 8.63 -2.10 5.71
CA ASP A 66 7.24 -2.54 5.89
C ASP A 66 6.34 -2.07 4.73
N MET A 67 5.55 -3.00 4.19
CA MET A 67 4.59 -2.75 3.13
C MET A 67 3.17 -2.80 3.69
N THR A 68 2.37 -1.83 3.33
CA THR A 68 0.95 -1.78 3.67
C THR A 68 0.11 -1.96 2.39
N VAL A 69 -0.83 -2.89 2.45
CA VAL A 69 -1.78 -3.14 1.36
C VAL A 69 -3.18 -2.87 1.89
N ASN A 70 -3.85 -1.91 1.29
CA ASN A 70 -5.25 -1.58 1.57
C ASN A 70 -6.09 -1.84 0.34
N VAL A 71 -7.21 -2.49 0.52
CA VAL A 71 -8.16 -2.77 -0.56
C VAL A 71 -9.41 -1.95 -0.33
N ALA A 72 -9.87 -1.29 -1.37
CA ALA A 72 -11.11 -0.53 -1.37
C ALA A 72 -11.98 -1.01 -2.52
N ASP A 73 -13.26 -1.19 -2.23
CA ASP A 73 -14.27 -1.40 -3.26
C ASP A 73 -14.55 -0.07 -3.95
N VAL A 74 -14.70 -0.13 -5.27
CA VAL A 74 -15.09 1.04 -6.06
C VAL A 74 -16.60 1.21 -5.89
N ASP A 75 -16.99 2.30 -5.22
CA ASP A 75 -18.38 2.72 -5.12
C ASP A 75 -18.66 3.76 -6.22
N PRO A 76 -19.36 3.38 -7.30
CA PRO A 76 -19.61 4.26 -8.43
C PRO A 76 -20.37 5.54 -8.04
N ALA A 77 -21.18 5.47 -6.98
CA ALA A 77 -21.97 6.60 -6.49
C ALA A 77 -21.12 7.70 -5.83
N LYS A 78 -19.91 7.36 -5.34
CA LYS A 78 -19.00 8.32 -4.72
C LYS A 78 -17.98 8.91 -5.69
N ILE A 79 -17.91 8.36 -6.89
CA ILE A 79 -17.01 8.79 -7.94
C ILE A 79 -17.87 9.47 -8.98
N ASP A 80 -17.52 10.70 -9.38
CA ASP A 80 -18.23 11.48 -10.41
C ASP A 80 -17.97 10.88 -11.83
N ILE A 81 -18.16 9.58 -11.93
CA ILE A 81 -18.06 8.79 -13.16
C ILE A 81 -19.47 8.23 -13.42
N ALA A 82 -20.07 8.67 -14.52
CA ALA A 82 -21.35 8.15 -14.96
C ALA A 82 -21.19 6.68 -15.41
N ASP A 83 -21.23 5.76 -14.46
CA ASP A 83 -21.28 4.31 -14.72
C ASP A 83 -22.72 3.89 -15.01
N LYS A 84 -23.23 4.29 -16.21
CA LYS A 84 -24.59 3.98 -16.64
C LYS A 84 -24.84 2.49 -16.87
N ASP A 85 -23.78 1.72 -17.05
CA ASP A 85 -23.88 0.32 -17.46
C ASP A 85 -23.41 -0.66 -16.36
N GLY A 86 -23.09 -0.19 -15.15
CA GLY A 86 -22.64 -1.05 -14.05
C GLY A 86 -21.28 -1.76 -14.31
N LYS A 87 -20.48 -1.19 -15.20
CA LYS A 87 -19.19 -1.80 -15.63
C LYS A 87 -18.10 -1.76 -14.55
N LEU A 88 -18.24 -0.87 -13.57
CA LEU A 88 -17.37 -0.78 -12.41
C LEU A 88 -17.78 -1.73 -11.28
N CYS A 89 -18.90 -2.43 -11.42
CA CYS A 89 -19.33 -3.43 -10.45
C CYS A 89 -18.30 -4.56 -10.37
N GLY A 90 -17.94 -4.96 -9.13
CA GLY A 90 -16.90 -5.96 -8.90
C GLY A 90 -15.47 -5.47 -9.14
N THR A 91 -15.27 -4.16 -9.37
CA THR A 91 -13.93 -3.57 -9.46
C THR A 91 -13.42 -3.23 -8.07
N LYS A 92 -12.21 -3.69 -7.75
CA LYS A 92 -11.52 -3.33 -6.50
C LYS A 92 -10.23 -2.59 -6.79
N VAL A 93 -9.90 -1.63 -5.92
CA VAL A 93 -8.63 -0.91 -5.98
C VAL A 93 -7.75 -1.38 -4.84
N VAL A 94 -6.56 -1.85 -5.17
CA VAL A 94 -5.52 -2.27 -4.23
C VAL A 94 -4.49 -1.16 -4.12
N TYR A 95 -4.47 -0.47 -2.99
CA TYR A 95 -3.47 0.54 -2.68
C TYR A 95 -2.24 -0.14 -2.07
N VAL A 96 -1.15 -0.11 -2.82
CA VAL A 96 0.14 -0.65 -2.37
C VAL A 96 1.01 0.50 -1.90
N THR A 97 1.52 0.42 -0.66
CA THR A 97 2.38 1.44 -0.07
C THR A 97 3.58 0.79 0.60
N GLY A 98 4.75 1.24 0.26
CA GLY A 98 6.03 0.71 0.72
C GLY A 98 6.86 0.11 -0.41
N PRO A 99 8.11 -0.28 -0.14
CA PRO A 99 9.01 -0.82 -1.15
C PRO A 99 8.56 -2.22 -1.61
N LEU A 100 8.69 -2.50 -2.89
CA LEU A 100 8.33 -3.78 -3.50
C LEU A 100 9.59 -4.66 -3.62
N TYR A 101 9.86 -5.47 -2.58
CA TYR A 101 10.91 -6.47 -2.54
C TYR A 101 10.31 -7.87 -2.39
N PHE A 102 11.10 -8.91 -2.59
CA PHE A 102 10.65 -10.30 -2.41
C PHE A 102 9.97 -10.54 -1.06
N GLY A 103 10.55 -10.06 0.04
CA GLY A 103 9.96 -10.23 1.38
C GLY A 103 8.65 -9.47 1.60
N THR A 104 8.41 -8.38 0.86
CA THR A 104 7.17 -7.60 0.95
C THR A 104 6.10 -8.10 -0.02
N SER A 105 6.49 -8.68 -1.14
CA SER A 105 5.56 -9.26 -2.11
C SER A 105 4.77 -10.45 -1.55
N ASN A 106 5.35 -11.23 -0.64
CA ASN A 106 4.64 -12.29 0.06
C ASN A 106 3.44 -11.76 0.87
N LYS A 107 3.59 -10.59 1.51
CA LYS A 107 2.47 -9.92 2.20
C LYS A 107 1.37 -9.47 1.25
N LEU A 108 1.74 -9.05 0.04
CA LEU A 108 0.78 -8.69 -1.01
C LEU A 108 0.01 -9.93 -1.46
N SER A 109 0.70 -11.03 -1.75
CA SER A 109 0.12 -12.30 -2.16
C SER A 109 -0.80 -12.86 -1.07
N GLU A 110 -0.37 -12.85 0.20
CA GLU A 110 -1.19 -13.31 1.33
C GLU A 110 -2.48 -12.49 1.47
N LYS A 111 -2.38 -11.15 1.43
CA LYS A 111 -3.56 -10.30 1.52
C LYS A 111 -4.52 -10.47 0.35
N LEU A 112 -4.01 -10.69 -0.85
CA LEU A 112 -4.83 -10.89 -2.04
C LEU A 112 -5.42 -12.31 -2.13
N SER A 113 -4.79 -13.32 -1.53
CA SER A 113 -5.36 -14.67 -1.45
C SER A 113 -6.62 -14.72 -0.58
N HIS A 114 -6.71 -13.82 0.41
CA HIS A 114 -7.90 -13.64 1.25
C HIS A 114 -8.92 -12.66 0.66
N LEU A 115 -8.62 -12.08 -0.50
CA LEU A 115 -9.54 -11.14 -1.13
C LEU A 115 -10.60 -11.90 -1.91
N GLU A 116 -11.83 -11.77 -1.49
CA GLU A 116 -13.00 -12.23 -2.26
C GLU A 116 -13.16 -11.31 -3.49
N VAL A 117 -12.39 -11.58 -4.53
CA VAL A 117 -12.63 -11.03 -5.86
C VAL A 117 -13.38 -12.11 -6.63
N ASP A 118 -14.58 -11.77 -7.10
CA ASP A 118 -15.36 -12.67 -7.95
C ASP A 118 -14.56 -13.03 -9.22
N ASP A 119 -14.66 -14.26 -9.66
CA ASP A 119 -14.04 -14.70 -10.90
C ASP A 119 -14.60 -13.88 -12.08
N GLY A 120 -13.71 -13.28 -12.85
CA GLY A 120 -14.07 -12.32 -13.90
C GLY A 120 -14.17 -10.86 -13.42
N GLY A 121 -13.84 -10.58 -12.16
CA GLY A 121 -13.75 -9.22 -11.63
C GLY A 121 -12.58 -8.41 -12.19
N LYS A 122 -12.47 -7.17 -11.75
CA LYS A 122 -11.42 -6.24 -12.19
C LYS A 122 -10.65 -5.71 -11.00
N LEU A 123 -9.33 -5.64 -11.14
CA LEU A 123 -8.43 -5.23 -10.09
C LEU A 123 -7.52 -4.10 -10.58
N ILE A 124 -7.50 -2.98 -9.86
CA ILE A 124 -6.63 -1.86 -10.15
C ILE A 124 -5.57 -1.78 -9.05
N PHE A 125 -4.30 -2.02 -9.39
CA PHE A 125 -3.18 -1.78 -8.49
C PHE A 125 -2.77 -0.32 -8.53
N SER A 126 -2.98 0.40 -7.44
CA SER A 126 -2.48 1.76 -7.26
C SER A 126 -1.08 1.72 -6.66
N MET A 127 -0.08 2.04 -7.49
CA MET A 127 1.35 1.98 -7.14
C MET A 127 1.91 3.33 -6.67
N ARG A 128 1.02 4.29 -6.38
CA ARG A 128 1.43 5.65 -5.94
C ARG A 128 2.34 5.63 -4.73
N GLY A 129 2.11 4.71 -3.80
CA GLY A 129 2.87 4.57 -2.57
C GLY A 129 4.11 3.67 -2.67
N VAL A 130 4.47 3.18 -3.86
CA VAL A 130 5.63 2.31 -4.08
C VAL A 130 6.78 3.13 -4.61
N PRO A 131 7.78 3.49 -3.76
CA PRO A 131 8.88 4.37 -4.18
C PRO A 131 9.96 3.63 -4.99
N ILE A 132 10.12 2.34 -4.76
CA ILE A 132 11.16 1.51 -5.36
C ILE A 132 10.70 0.05 -5.47
N ALA A 133 11.15 -0.64 -6.50
CA ALA A 133 10.97 -2.07 -6.68
C ALA A 133 12.30 -2.72 -7.05
N ASP A 134 12.53 -3.96 -6.61
CA ASP A 134 13.63 -4.79 -7.09
C ASP A 134 13.13 -5.87 -8.06
N ILE A 135 14.07 -6.54 -8.72
CA ILE A 135 13.77 -7.60 -9.70
C ILE A 135 12.91 -8.70 -9.07
N SER A 136 13.25 -9.12 -7.84
CA SER A 136 12.54 -10.19 -7.14
C SER A 136 11.12 -9.80 -6.75
N GLY A 137 10.93 -8.54 -6.35
CA GLY A 137 9.60 -8.00 -6.05
C GLY A 137 8.71 -7.89 -7.27
N VAL A 138 9.27 -7.45 -8.41
CA VAL A 138 8.52 -7.40 -9.67
C VAL A 138 8.19 -8.79 -10.20
N GLN A 139 9.12 -9.75 -10.07
CA GLN A 139 8.87 -11.14 -10.43
C GLN A 139 7.72 -11.75 -9.62
N ALA A 140 7.74 -11.58 -8.30
CA ALA A 140 6.66 -12.04 -7.44
C ALA A 140 5.32 -11.33 -7.72
N MET A 141 5.37 -10.04 -8.10
CA MET A 141 4.18 -9.32 -8.58
C MET A 141 3.65 -9.92 -9.88
N LYS A 142 4.52 -10.30 -10.81
CA LYS A 142 4.15 -10.97 -12.06
C LYS A 142 3.47 -12.31 -11.79
N GLU A 143 4.07 -13.16 -10.96
CA GLU A 143 3.47 -14.47 -10.56
C GLU A 143 2.09 -14.29 -9.92
N LEU A 144 1.93 -13.27 -9.07
CA LEU A 144 0.64 -12.92 -8.50
C LEU A 144 -0.37 -12.52 -9.58
N CYS A 145 0.03 -11.66 -10.50
CA CYS A 145 -0.82 -11.23 -11.62
C CYS A 145 -1.19 -12.40 -12.54
N ASP A 146 -0.27 -13.31 -12.79
CA ASP A 146 -0.54 -14.52 -13.59
C ASP A 146 -1.57 -15.43 -12.89
N SER A 147 -1.45 -15.60 -11.56
CA SER A 147 -2.42 -16.37 -10.77
C SER A 147 -3.82 -15.74 -10.78
N LEU A 148 -3.91 -14.41 -10.72
CA LEU A 148 -5.18 -13.68 -10.80
C LEU A 148 -5.77 -13.74 -12.22
N SER A 149 -4.92 -13.64 -13.25
CA SER A 149 -5.34 -13.78 -14.64
C SER A 149 -5.88 -15.17 -14.97
N ALA A 150 -5.34 -16.23 -14.34
CA ALA A 150 -5.87 -17.59 -14.44
C ALA A 150 -7.33 -17.71 -13.91
N ARG A 151 -7.72 -16.86 -12.95
CA ARG A 151 -9.09 -16.68 -12.46
C ARG A 151 -9.94 -15.74 -13.32
N LYS A 152 -9.45 -15.34 -14.49
CA LYS A 152 -10.09 -14.39 -15.41
C LYS A 152 -10.28 -12.99 -14.82
N ILE A 153 -9.49 -12.60 -13.83
CA ILE A 153 -9.50 -11.26 -13.24
C ILE A 153 -8.70 -10.34 -14.16
N GLU A 154 -9.33 -9.25 -14.62
CA GLU A 154 -8.64 -8.23 -15.41
C GLU A 154 -7.82 -7.33 -14.50
N ILE A 155 -6.52 -7.17 -14.81
CA ILE A 155 -5.57 -6.43 -13.99
C ILE A 155 -5.21 -5.12 -14.69
N TYR A 156 -5.19 -4.04 -13.92
CA TYR A 156 -4.79 -2.71 -14.34
C TYR A 156 -3.83 -2.11 -13.32
N PHE A 157 -2.93 -1.26 -13.79
CA PHE A 157 -1.96 -0.55 -12.96
C PHE A 157 -2.21 0.95 -13.04
N SER A 158 -2.06 1.64 -11.93
CA SER A 158 -2.22 3.09 -11.88
C SER A 158 -1.16 3.76 -11.01
N CYS A 159 -0.81 5.00 -11.35
CA CYS A 159 0.12 5.83 -10.60
C CYS A 159 1.49 5.16 -10.38
N VAL A 160 2.02 4.45 -11.37
CA VAL A 160 3.34 3.82 -11.29
C VAL A 160 4.40 4.93 -11.21
N GLN A 161 5.32 4.82 -10.24
CA GLN A 161 6.43 5.77 -10.08
C GLN A 161 7.51 5.50 -11.13
N PRO A 162 8.25 6.51 -11.61
CA PRO A 162 9.24 6.33 -12.68
C PRO A 162 10.30 5.27 -12.42
N ALA A 163 10.78 5.15 -11.16
CA ALA A 163 11.76 4.14 -10.79
C ALA A 163 11.18 2.72 -10.83
N VAL A 164 9.89 2.57 -10.54
CA VAL A 164 9.18 1.29 -10.61
C VAL A 164 8.83 0.94 -12.04
N ASP A 165 8.46 1.93 -12.84
CA ASP A 165 8.17 1.80 -14.27
C ASP A 165 9.38 1.28 -15.06
N GLU A 166 10.57 1.86 -14.81
CA GLU A 166 11.82 1.36 -15.40
C GLU A 166 12.07 -0.11 -15.04
N MET A 167 11.78 -0.50 -13.79
CA MET A 167 11.95 -1.89 -13.37
C MET A 167 10.90 -2.81 -13.98
N PHE A 168 9.66 -2.35 -14.18
CA PHE A 168 8.61 -3.09 -14.87
C PHE A 168 8.96 -3.37 -16.33
N HIS A 169 9.54 -2.38 -17.02
CA HIS A 169 10.10 -2.58 -18.38
C HIS A 169 11.23 -3.60 -18.38
N ARG A 170 12.21 -3.46 -17.49
CA ARG A 170 13.34 -4.40 -17.41
C ARG A 170 12.94 -5.84 -17.15
N CYS A 171 11.87 -6.05 -16.39
CA CYS A 171 11.37 -7.40 -16.07
C CYS A 171 10.32 -7.91 -17.05
N GLY A 172 9.99 -7.16 -18.11
CA GLY A 172 9.02 -7.57 -19.12
C GLY A 172 7.59 -7.64 -18.62
N LEU A 173 7.24 -6.90 -17.56
CA LEU A 173 5.88 -6.90 -17.03
C LEU A 173 4.95 -6.06 -17.91
N ILE A 174 5.44 -4.94 -18.42
CA ILE A 174 4.68 -4.07 -19.32
C ILE A 174 4.41 -4.76 -20.64
N GLU A 175 5.42 -5.45 -21.19
CA GLU A 175 5.30 -6.22 -22.44
C GLU A 175 4.32 -7.40 -22.29
N THR A 176 4.22 -7.99 -21.10
CA THR A 176 3.32 -9.12 -20.83
C THR A 176 1.86 -8.68 -20.75
N TYR A 177 1.57 -7.54 -20.08
CA TYR A 177 0.20 -7.08 -19.84
C TYR A 177 -0.29 -6.01 -20.83
N GLY A 178 0.61 -5.37 -21.59
CA GLY A 178 0.35 -4.28 -22.53
C GLY A 178 0.30 -2.90 -21.86
N GLU A 179 0.84 -1.90 -22.55
CA GLU A 179 0.88 -0.50 -22.06
C GLU A 179 -0.52 0.08 -21.82
N GLU A 180 -1.53 -0.41 -22.53
CA GLU A 180 -2.92 0.04 -22.41
C GLU A 180 -3.55 -0.25 -21.05
N ARG A 181 -2.90 -1.06 -20.19
CA ARG A 181 -3.33 -1.37 -18.82
C ARG A 181 -2.64 -0.52 -17.76
N PHE A 182 -1.72 0.36 -18.17
CA PHE A 182 -0.99 1.25 -17.29
C PHE A 182 -1.53 2.68 -17.38
N PHE A 183 -1.97 3.23 -16.28
CA PHE A 183 -2.62 4.52 -16.23
C PHE A 183 -1.89 5.48 -15.30
N TRP A 184 -1.82 6.74 -15.70
CA TRP A 184 -1.27 7.81 -14.86
C TRP A 184 -2.04 8.03 -13.56
N SER A 185 -3.34 7.78 -13.54
CA SER A 185 -4.18 7.94 -12.35
C SER A 185 -5.23 6.83 -12.26
N THR A 186 -5.66 6.53 -11.03
CA THR A 186 -6.72 5.55 -10.77
C THR A 186 -8.05 5.96 -11.42
N ASP A 187 -8.34 7.27 -11.48
CA ASP A 187 -9.54 7.79 -12.15
C ASP A 187 -9.54 7.49 -13.66
N LYS A 188 -8.37 7.61 -14.31
CA LYS A 188 -8.24 7.26 -15.74
C LYS A 188 -8.45 5.77 -15.97
N ALA A 189 -7.93 4.92 -15.09
CA ALA A 189 -8.15 3.48 -15.14
C ALA A 189 -9.65 3.16 -14.99
N MET A 190 -10.33 3.76 -14.02
CA MET A 190 -11.76 3.58 -13.82
C MET A 190 -12.59 4.07 -15.01
N LYS A 191 -12.28 5.24 -15.58
CA LYS A 191 -12.93 5.76 -16.80
C LYS A 191 -12.73 4.84 -17.99
N PHE A 192 -11.53 4.29 -18.16
CA PHE A 192 -11.25 3.33 -19.22
C PHE A 192 -12.09 2.06 -19.06
N ILE A 193 -12.17 1.52 -17.84
CA ILE A 193 -12.98 0.35 -17.52
C ILE A 193 -14.48 0.64 -17.76
N ALA A 194 -14.97 1.80 -17.34
CA ALA A 194 -16.36 2.21 -17.56
C ALA A 194 -16.69 2.39 -19.06
N GLY A 195 -15.73 2.85 -19.88
CA GLY A 195 -15.87 3.03 -21.32
C GLY A 195 -15.75 1.73 -22.15
N LYS A 196 -15.17 0.66 -21.59
CA LYS A 196 -14.97 -0.61 -22.28
C LYS A 196 -16.30 -1.35 -22.42
N THR A 197 -16.68 -1.74 -23.63
CA THR A 197 -17.85 -2.58 -23.89
C THR A 197 -17.61 -3.99 -23.36
N VAL A 198 -18.07 -4.30 -22.17
CA VAL A 198 -17.97 -5.64 -21.57
C VAL A 198 -19.38 -6.11 -21.16
N ASN A 199 -19.62 -7.41 -21.24
CA ASN A 199 -20.86 -8.06 -20.84
C ASN A 199 -21.31 -7.57 -19.47
N VAL A 200 -22.59 -7.22 -19.38
CA VAL A 200 -23.26 -6.73 -18.18
C VAL A 200 -23.01 -7.70 -17.02
N CYS A 201 -22.50 -7.20 -15.90
CA CYS A 201 -22.33 -8.00 -14.69
C CYS A 201 -23.69 -8.59 -14.26
N PRO A 202 -23.81 -9.92 -14.11
CA PRO A 202 -25.11 -10.55 -13.79
C PRO A 202 -25.69 -10.10 -12.43
N VAL A 203 -24.84 -9.64 -11.51
CA VAL A 203 -25.27 -9.14 -10.19
C VAL A 203 -25.91 -7.75 -10.29
N CYS A 204 -25.40 -6.88 -11.16
CA CYS A 204 -25.97 -5.54 -11.35
C CYS A 204 -27.26 -5.56 -12.17
N SER A 205 -27.42 -6.51 -13.10
CA SER A 205 -28.68 -6.67 -13.84
C SER A 205 -29.83 -7.13 -12.94
N ALA A 206 -29.58 -7.87 -11.88
CA ALA A 206 -30.59 -8.28 -10.90
C ALA A 206 -31.06 -7.11 -10.01
N ASN A 207 -30.22 -6.13 -9.73
CA ASN A 207 -30.56 -4.99 -8.87
C ASN A 207 -31.33 -3.88 -9.63
N THR A 208 -31.12 -3.75 -10.94
CA THR A 208 -31.86 -2.75 -11.76
C THR A 208 -33.33 -3.16 -11.97
N SER A 209 -33.62 -4.45 -11.91
CA SER A 209 -35.03 -4.91 -11.99
C SER A 209 -35.82 -4.65 -10.70
N ASN A 210 -35.17 -4.55 -9.55
CA ASN A 210 -35.87 -4.28 -8.28
C ASN A 210 -36.12 -2.78 -8.02
N THR A 211 -35.38 -1.88 -8.66
CA THR A 211 -35.60 -0.42 -8.52
C THR A 211 -36.68 0.09 -9.46
N ALA A 212 -36.98 -0.61 -10.53
CA ALA A 212 -38.07 -0.23 -11.46
C ALA A 212 -39.49 -0.57 -10.93
N VAL A 213 -39.59 -1.56 -10.04
CA VAL A 213 -40.92 -1.99 -9.50
C VAL A 213 -41.39 -1.07 -8.35
N THR A 214 -40.50 -0.32 -7.70
CA THR A 214 -40.89 0.59 -6.60
C THR A 214 -41.28 2.02 -7.06
N ALA A 215 -41.05 2.36 -8.33
CA ALA A 215 -41.39 3.68 -8.85
C ALA A 215 -42.84 3.77 -9.42
N GLU A 216 -43.48 2.64 -9.68
CA GLU A 216 -44.83 2.60 -10.27
C GLU A 216 -45.96 2.55 -9.23
N THR A 217 -45.69 2.40 -7.96
CA THR A 217 -46.69 2.34 -6.88
C THR A 217 -46.87 3.64 -6.09
N ALA A 218 -46.24 4.75 -6.50
CA ALA A 218 -46.31 6.05 -5.82
C ALA A 218 -47.09 7.11 -6.58
N SER A 219 -47.89 6.74 -7.61
CA SER A 219 -48.80 7.66 -8.32
C SER A 219 -50.18 7.02 -8.54
N VAL A 220 -50.92 6.90 -7.43
CA VAL A 220 -52.41 6.87 -7.42
C VAL A 220 -52.89 7.59 -6.16
#